data_67b5d272cc99a649a924dfc1396ebad8
#
_entry.id   67b5d272cc99a649a924dfc1396ebad8
#
_cell.length_a   1.000
_cell.length_b   1.000
_cell.length_c   1.000
_cell.angle_alpha   90.00
_cell.angle_beta   90.00
_cell.angle_gamma   90.00
#
_symmetry.space_group_name_H-M   'P 1'
#
loop_
_entity.id
_entity.type
_entity.pdbx_description
1 polymer ?
#
loop_
_entity_poly.entity_id
_entity_poly.type
_entity_poly.pdbx_seq_one_letter_code
_entity_poly.pdbx_strand_id
1 'polypeptide(L)'
;MAGHYYNGRELELLIPASSLEVLKIAVIFGADAVYIGGEAFGLRAKAKNFSKEDMVEGIKFAHERDVKVYVTANILAHNYDLDGAREYFKELDVIKPDAVIISDPGMFTIAKEELHDIDIHISTQANNTKYMTYQFWWKQGAKRVVTARELSLNEIRNIRKNIPDEMEIETFIHGAMCISYSGRCLLSSFMAGRDANRGACTHPCRWKYAVVEENRPGEYMPVYENERGTYIFNSKDLCMIEHIPELIEAGIDSFKIEGRMKTALYVATVARTYRLAIDDFLKDPELYKSRIPFYKSEISKCTYRQYTTGFFFGKPDENTQIYESNTYIKEYTYLGIVGDKNEEGLYNIEQRNKFSVGEEIEVMKPDGTNLLVTVKRITDEKGVDMESCPHPKQQLYIDLGVELERYDILRRKEE
;
A
#
# COMPACT_ATOMS: atom_id res chain seq x y z
N MET A 1 0.79 -13.08 -18.07
CA MET A 1 -0.70 -12.99 -18.02
C MET A 1 -1.14 -11.97 -19.07
N ALA A 2 -2.32 -12.11 -19.69
CA ALA A 2 -2.83 -11.04 -20.56
C ALA A 2 -3.05 -9.79 -19.71
N GLY A 3 -2.57 -8.64 -20.16
CA GLY A 3 -2.77 -7.37 -19.45
C GLY A 3 -4.26 -7.03 -19.27
N HIS A 4 -4.59 -6.25 -18.27
CA HIS A 4 -5.95 -5.82 -17.96
C HIS A 4 -6.26 -4.56 -18.75
N TYR A 5 -7.11 -4.65 -19.77
CA TYR A 5 -7.40 -3.55 -20.70
C TYR A 5 -8.84 -3.08 -20.62
N TYR A 6 -9.03 -1.77 -20.65
CA TYR A 6 -10.33 -1.13 -20.81
C TYR A 6 -10.25 -0.03 -21.89
N ASN A 7 -11.04 -0.15 -22.96
CA ASN A 7 -11.04 0.79 -24.08
C ASN A 7 -9.63 1.09 -24.65
N GLY A 8 -8.78 0.06 -24.75
CA GLY A 8 -7.43 0.17 -25.29
C GLY A 8 -6.37 0.69 -24.31
N ARG A 9 -6.73 1.04 -23.07
CA ARG A 9 -5.79 1.40 -22.02
C ARG A 9 -5.51 0.22 -21.09
N GLU A 10 -4.25 0.01 -20.77
CA GLU A 10 -3.83 -0.92 -19.75
C GLU A 10 -4.18 -0.36 -18.35
N LEU A 11 -4.76 -1.20 -17.53
CA LEU A 11 -5.07 -0.90 -16.12
C LEU A 11 -4.08 -1.64 -15.22
N GLU A 12 -3.48 -0.92 -14.30
CA GLU A 12 -2.46 -1.45 -13.40
C GLU A 12 -2.92 -1.36 -11.95
N LEU A 13 -2.84 -2.46 -11.21
CA LEU A 13 -2.98 -2.49 -9.75
C LEU A 13 -1.59 -2.44 -9.12
N LEU A 14 -1.26 -1.31 -8.49
CA LEU A 14 0.06 -1.04 -7.91
C LEU A 14 0.05 -1.20 -6.39
N ILE A 15 0.79 -2.18 -5.90
CA ILE A 15 0.78 -2.63 -4.50
C ILE A 15 2.09 -2.27 -3.78
N PRO A 16 2.04 -1.82 -2.51
CA PRO A 16 3.25 -1.56 -1.71
C PRO A 16 3.90 -2.82 -1.19
N ALA A 17 5.24 -2.80 -1.04
CA ALA A 17 5.93 -3.83 -0.27
C ALA A 17 6.99 -3.23 0.66
N SER A 18 7.08 -3.80 1.88
CA SER A 18 8.02 -3.41 2.93
C SER A 18 9.23 -4.33 3.04
N SER A 19 9.17 -5.50 2.42
CA SER A 19 10.22 -6.53 2.46
C SER A 19 10.05 -7.47 1.26
N LEU A 20 11.06 -8.28 1.00
CA LEU A 20 11.05 -9.30 -0.05
C LEU A 20 9.87 -10.29 0.11
N GLU A 21 9.55 -10.71 1.36
CA GLU A 21 8.37 -11.53 1.65
C GLU A 21 7.08 -10.84 1.20
N VAL A 22 6.90 -9.58 1.60
CA VAL A 22 5.68 -8.81 1.27
C VAL A 22 5.60 -8.54 -0.24
N LEU A 23 6.72 -8.35 -0.93
CA LEU A 23 6.76 -8.25 -2.38
C LEU A 23 6.26 -9.55 -3.04
N LYS A 24 6.78 -10.70 -2.61
CA LYS A 24 6.32 -12.01 -3.12
C LYS A 24 4.83 -12.21 -2.91
N ILE A 25 4.32 -11.84 -1.72
CA ILE A 25 2.87 -11.88 -1.42
C ILE A 25 2.08 -10.93 -2.33
N ALA A 26 2.53 -9.68 -2.53
CA ALA A 26 1.86 -8.74 -3.42
C ALA A 26 1.72 -9.30 -4.85
N VAL A 27 2.79 -9.86 -5.38
CA VAL A 27 2.85 -10.50 -6.71
C VAL A 27 1.88 -11.67 -6.81
N ILE A 28 1.91 -12.58 -5.83
CA ILE A 28 1.06 -13.79 -5.83
C ILE A 28 -0.43 -13.45 -5.66
N PHE A 29 -0.75 -12.38 -4.90
CA PHE A 29 -2.13 -11.96 -4.64
C PHE A 29 -2.69 -10.94 -5.65
N GLY A 30 -2.04 -10.79 -6.82
CA GLY A 30 -2.64 -10.15 -8.00
C GLY A 30 -2.20 -8.71 -8.28
N ALA A 31 -1.02 -8.29 -7.81
CA ALA A 31 -0.41 -7.04 -8.26
C ALA A 31 0.02 -7.12 -9.74
N ASP A 32 -0.23 -6.06 -10.51
CA ASP A 32 0.38 -5.84 -11.84
C ASP A 32 1.73 -5.14 -11.69
N ALA A 33 1.89 -4.36 -10.63
CA ALA A 33 3.15 -3.73 -10.26
C ALA A 33 3.31 -3.63 -8.73
N VAL A 34 4.55 -3.62 -8.27
CA VAL A 34 4.89 -3.45 -6.85
C VAL A 34 5.83 -2.25 -6.69
N TYR A 35 5.56 -1.37 -5.70
CA TYR A 35 6.50 -0.31 -5.37
C TYR A 35 7.18 -0.55 -4.02
N ILE A 36 8.51 -0.37 -4.03
CA ILE A 36 9.40 -0.63 -2.90
C ILE A 36 10.23 0.61 -2.56
N GLY A 37 10.94 0.57 -1.43
CA GLY A 37 11.94 1.57 -1.07
C GLY A 37 13.27 0.91 -0.83
N GLY A 38 14.32 1.45 -1.43
CA GLY A 38 15.68 1.11 -1.12
C GLY A 38 16.15 1.72 0.21
N GLU A 39 17.36 1.39 0.63
CA GLU A 39 17.95 1.88 1.88
C GLU A 39 18.16 3.40 1.90
N ALA A 40 18.26 4.02 0.72
CA ALA A 40 18.46 5.45 0.55
C ALA A 40 17.31 6.13 -0.20
N PHE A 41 17.17 7.45 -0.02
CA PHE A 41 16.33 8.39 -0.78
C PHE A 41 14.81 8.08 -0.82
N GLY A 42 14.34 7.00 -0.19
CA GLY A 42 12.92 6.70 -0.05
C GLY A 42 12.30 7.35 1.19
N LEU A 43 11.02 7.76 1.09
CA LEU A 43 10.24 8.07 2.28
C LEU A 43 10.00 6.79 3.07
N ARG A 44 10.11 6.86 4.39
CA ARG A 44 10.04 5.74 5.36
C ARG A 44 11.42 5.19 5.75
N ALA A 45 12.38 6.06 6.03
CA ALA A 45 13.73 5.73 6.49
C ALA A 45 13.79 4.76 7.71
N LYS A 46 12.69 4.57 8.44
CA LYS A 46 12.57 3.61 9.55
C LYS A 46 11.85 2.30 9.19
N ALA A 47 11.38 2.14 7.95
CA ALA A 47 10.90 0.85 7.47
C ALA A 47 12.09 -0.12 7.30
N LYS A 48 11.82 -1.42 7.32
CA LYS A 48 12.73 -2.35 6.66
C LYS A 48 12.74 -1.95 5.18
N ASN A 49 13.83 -1.37 4.73
CA ASN A 49 14.03 -1.05 3.33
C ASN A 49 14.70 -2.25 2.67
N PHE A 50 14.56 -2.35 1.36
CA PHE A 50 15.18 -3.44 0.60
C PHE A 50 16.68 -3.21 0.52
N SER A 51 17.47 -4.23 0.88
CA SER A 51 18.87 -4.30 0.50
C SER A 51 18.98 -4.44 -1.02
N LYS A 52 20.20 -4.27 -1.54
CA LYS A 52 20.48 -4.49 -2.97
C LYS A 52 20.13 -5.92 -3.39
N GLU A 53 20.51 -6.88 -2.59
CA GLU A 53 20.26 -8.31 -2.81
C GLU A 53 18.75 -8.61 -2.83
N ASP A 54 18.00 -8.07 -1.85
CA ASP A 54 16.54 -8.19 -1.78
C ASP A 54 15.87 -7.55 -3.01
N MET A 55 16.38 -6.40 -3.50
CA MET A 55 15.86 -5.76 -4.72
C MET A 55 16.08 -6.65 -5.95
N VAL A 56 17.29 -7.17 -6.13
CA VAL A 56 17.60 -8.05 -7.27
C VAL A 56 16.74 -9.31 -7.26
N GLU A 57 16.61 -9.96 -6.09
CA GLU A 57 15.76 -11.15 -5.95
C GLU A 57 14.29 -10.82 -6.16
N GLY A 58 13.81 -9.72 -5.60
CA GLY A 58 12.42 -9.27 -5.71
C GLY A 58 12.03 -8.91 -7.15
N ILE A 59 12.89 -8.18 -7.87
CA ILE A 59 12.67 -7.83 -9.29
C ILE A 59 12.65 -9.10 -10.13
N LYS A 60 13.60 -10.01 -9.95
CA LYS A 60 13.62 -11.29 -10.67
C LYS A 60 12.33 -12.09 -10.42
N PHE A 61 11.89 -12.21 -9.16
CA PHE A 61 10.67 -12.93 -8.79
C PHE A 61 9.42 -12.32 -9.43
N ALA A 62 9.35 -10.99 -9.48
CA ALA A 62 8.25 -10.25 -10.08
C ALA A 62 8.24 -10.41 -11.61
N HIS A 63 9.38 -10.20 -12.26
CA HIS A 63 9.51 -10.30 -13.72
C HIS A 63 9.22 -11.72 -14.25
N GLU A 64 9.59 -12.78 -13.51
CA GLU A 64 9.21 -14.16 -13.85
C GLU A 64 7.69 -14.39 -13.88
N ARG A 65 6.91 -13.41 -13.39
CA ARG A 65 5.43 -13.43 -13.32
C ARG A 65 4.76 -12.25 -14.05
N ASP A 66 5.52 -11.57 -14.92
CA ASP A 66 5.07 -10.37 -15.68
C ASP A 66 4.62 -9.21 -14.78
N VAL A 67 5.16 -9.08 -13.56
CA VAL A 67 4.86 -7.99 -12.62
C VAL A 67 6.01 -6.98 -12.59
N LYS A 68 5.68 -5.69 -12.73
CA LYS A 68 6.65 -4.59 -12.71
C LYS A 68 7.08 -4.23 -11.29
N VAL A 69 8.29 -3.66 -11.13
CA VAL A 69 8.80 -3.19 -9.84
C VAL A 69 9.27 -1.74 -9.94
N TYR A 70 8.73 -0.87 -9.08
CA TYR A 70 9.07 0.55 -9.03
C TYR A 70 9.80 0.90 -7.73
N VAL A 71 10.91 1.63 -7.83
CA VAL A 71 11.71 2.03 -6.67
C VAL A 71 11.45 3.48 -6.32
N THR A 72 11.14 3.75 -5.04
CA THR A 72 10.92 5.12 -4.56
C THR A 72 12.24 5.81 -4.22
N ALA A 73 12.46 6.99 -4.83
CA ALA A 73 13.53 7.93 -4.52
C ALA A 73 12.92 9.34 -4.34
N ASN A 74 11.91 9.44 -3.46
CA ASN A 74 10.99 10.57 -3.42
C ASN A 74 11.05 11.42 -2.15
N ILE A 75 12.21 11.49 -1.49
CA ILE A 75 12.47 12.49 -0.43
C ILE A 75 12.54 13.89 -1.03
N LEU A 76 12.39 14.92 -0.19
CA LEU A 76 12.85 16.28 -0.51
C LEU A 76 14.36 16.33 -0.24
N ALA A 77 15.15 16.33 -1.31
CA ALA A 77 16.61 16.29 -1.24
C ALA A 77 17.20 17.68 -0.88
N HIS A 78 18.32 17.66 -0.19
CA HIS A 78 19.15 18.85 0.06
C HIS A 78 20.50 18.71 -0.68
N ASN A 79 21.26 19.79 -0.77
CA ASN A 79 22.55 19.78 -1.51
C ASN A 79 23.50 18.66 -1.10
N TYR A 80 23.52 18.31 0.19
CA TYR A 80 24.38 17.23 0.70
C TYR A 80 23.92 15.82 0.33
N ASP A 81 22.70 15.68 -0.22
CA ASP A 81 22.16 14.40 -0.69
C ASP A 81 22.56 14.10 -2.17
N LEU A 82 22.95 15.12 -2.95
CA LEU A 82 23.04 15.04 -4.41
C LEU A 82 24.11 14.06 -4.91
N ASP A 83 25.28 14.05 -4.29
CA ASP A 83 26.36 13.11 -4.68
C ASP A 83 25.94 11.66 -4.39
N GLY A 84 25.37 11.41 -3.23
CA GLY A 84 24.83 10.10 -2.89
C GLY A 84 23.67 9.66 -3.80
N ALA A 85 22.82 10.61 -4.24
CA ALA A 85 21.76 10.34 -5.19
C ALA A 85 22.27 9.88 -6.55
N ARG A 86 23.34 10.49 -7.05
CA ARG A 86 23.97 10.10 -8.31
C ARG A 86 24.48 8.66 -8.27
N GLU A 87 25.19 8.29 -7.21
CA GLU A 87 25.67 6.92 -7.04
C GLU A 87 24.52 5.92 -6.89
N TYR A 88 23.47 6.30 -6.18
CA TYR A 88 22.28 5.46 -6.03
C TYR A 88 21.56 5.21 -7.37
N PHE A 89 21.42 6.23 -8.22
CA PHE A 89 20.80 6.04 -9.53
C PHE A 89 21.68 5.18 -10.47
N LYS A 90 23.01 5.30 -10.42
CA LYS A 90 23.91 4.36 -11.13
C LYS A 90 23.70 2.92 -10.66
N GLU A 91 23.51 2.73 -9.35
CA GLU A 91 23.22 1.39 -8.81
C GLU A 91 21.89 0.86 -9.31
N LEU A 92 20.83 1.69 -9.30
CA LEU A 92 19.53 1.31 -9.86
C LEU A 92 19.58 1.03 -11.36
N ASP A 93 20.44 1.74 -12.11
CA ASP A 93 20.64 1.46 -13.54
C ASP A 93 21.25 0.08 -13.80
N VAL A 94 22.03 -0.45 -12.85
CA VAL A 94 22.53 -1.84 -12.90
C VAL A 94 21.45 -2.85 -12.47
N ILE A 95 20.66 -2.53 -11.46
CA ILE A 95 19.62 -3.41 -10.90
C ILE A 95 18.43 -3.54 -11.87
N LYS A 96 18.14 -2.48 -12.65
CA LYS A 96 17.07 -2.41 -13.66
C LYS A 96 15.66 -2.64 -13.10
N PRO A 97 15.17 -1.83 -12.14
CA PRO A 97 13.74 -1.74 -11.90
C PRO A 97 13.02 -1.16 -13.14
N ASP A 98 11.71 -1.36 -13.25
CA ASP A 98 10.94 -0.84 -14.39
C ASP A 98 10.77 0.68 -14.33
N ALA A 99 10.69 1.27 -13.13
CA ALA A 99 10.66 2.71 -12.94
C ALA A 99 11.22 3.16 -11.61
N VAL A 100 11.56 4.46 -11.54
CA VAL A 100 11.84 5.18 -10.28
C VAL A 100 10.78 6.25 -10.02
N ILE A 101 10.38 6.40 -8.76
CA ILE A 101 9.35 7.37 -8.33
C ILE A 101 10.05 8.52 -7.62
N ILE A 102 10.02 9.72 -8.23
CA ILE A 102 10.77 10.92 -7.82
C ILE A 102 9.80 12.09 -7.59
N SER A 103 10.11 12.98 -6.64
CA SER A 103 9.33 14.19 -6.38
C SER A 103 10.10 15.49 -6.61
N ASP A 104 11.42 15.45 -6.44
CA ASP A 104 12.30 16.61 -6.47
C ASP A 104 12.87 16.83 -7.89
N PRO A 105 12.78 18.07 -8.45
CA PRO A 105 13.29 18.36 -9.80
C PRO A 105 14.81 18.17 -9.94
N GLY A 106 15.60 18.41 -8.88
CA GLY A 106 17.05 18.16 -8.89
C GLY A 106 17.36 16.67 -8.98
N MET A 107 16.67 15.86 -8.16
CA MET A 107 16.76 14.40 -8.23
C MET A 107 16.32 13.87 -9.61
N PHE A 108 15.26 14.47 -10.19
CA PHE A 108 14.81 14.13 -11.54
C PHE A 108 15.88 14.38 -12.60
N THR A 109 16.59 15.51 -12.51
CA THR A 109 17.68 15.84 -13.43
C THR A 109 18.81 14.80 -13.35
N ILE A 110 19.26 14.46 -12.14
CA ILE A 110 20.28 13.44 -11.94
C ILE A 110 19.81 12.07 -12.46
N ALA A 111 18.55 11.69 -12.16
CA ALA A 111 17.99 10.42 -12.64
C ALA A 111 18.01 10.34 -14.17
N LYS A 112 17.68 11.43 -14.86
CA LYS A 112 17.74 11.48 -16.33
C LYS A 112 19.15 11.36 -16.91
N GLU A 113 20.18 11.78 -16.16
CA GLU A 113 21.56 11.64 -16.55
C GLU A 113 22.09 10.22 -16.35
N GLU A 114 21.64 9.53 -15.31
CA GLU A 114 22.24 8.26 -14.87
C GLU A 114 21.41 7.01 -15.22
N LEU A 115 20.09 7.16 -15.46
CA LEU A 115 19.20 6.02 -15.75
C LEU A 115 19.01 5.81 -17.25
N HIS A 116 19.15 4.57 -17.70
CA HIS A 116 18.95 4.15 -19.09
C HIS A 116 17.86 3.06 -19.14
N ASP A 117 16.86 3.25 -20.01
CA ASP A 117 15.74 2.31 -20.17
C ASP A 117 14.97 2.03 -18.87
N ILE A 118 14.90 3.02 -17.98
CA ILE A 118 14.10 2.99 -16.73
C ILE A 118 13.19 4.20 -16.74
N ASP A 119 11.88 3.96 -16.58
CA ASP A 119 10.87 5.03 -16.57
C ASP A 119 10.98 5.90 -15.31
N ILE A 120 10.63 7.17 -15.44
CA ILE A 120 10.54 8.09 -14.31
C ILE A 120 9.07 8.45 -14.06
N HIS A 121 8.59 8.13 -12.86
CA HIS A 121 7.26 8.47 -12.37
C HIS A 121 7.34 9.63 -11.37
N ILE A 122 6.48 10.62 -11.53
CA ILE A 122 6.45 11.77 -10.62
C ILE A 122 5.57 11.47 -9.40
N SER A 123 6.17 11.48 -8.21
CA SER A 123 5.50 11.21 -6.95
C SER A 123 4.38 12.20 -6.63
N THR A 124 3.38 11.76 -5.86
CA THR A 124 2.35 12.62 -5.25
C THR A 124 2.95 13.74 -4.39
N GLN A 125 4.18 13.59 -3.91
CA GLN A 125 4.91 14.61 -3.14
C GLN A 125 5.25 15.87 -3.95
N ALA A 126 5.22 15.79 -5.28
CA ALA A 126 5.35 16.96 -6.16
C ALA A 126 4.05 17.79 -6.25
N ASN A 127 2.96 17.34 -5.61
CA ASN A 127 1.68 18.05 -5.51
C ASN A 127 1.09 18.47 -6.86
N ASN A 128 0.98 17.53 -7.78
CA ASN A 128 0.46 17.77 -9.11
C ASN A 128 -1.08 17.84 -9.09
N THR A 129 -1.64 19.04 -9.23
CA THR A 129 -3.09 19.30 -9.11
C THR A 129 -3.73 19.79 -10.40
N LYS A 130 -2.99 19.98 -11.49
CA LYS A 130 -3.51 20.59 -12.72
C LYS A 130 -2.79 20.07 -13.97
N TYR A 131 -3.49 19.96 -15.09
CA TYR A 131 -2.96 19.41 -16.33
C TYR A 131 -1.69 20.10 -16.85
N MET A 132 -1.51 21.40 -16.61
CA MET A 132 -0.29 22.13 -17.00
C MET A 132 0.96 21.56 -16.33
N THR A 133 0.85 21.07 -15.10
CA THR A 133 1.97 20.43 -14.39
C THR A 133 2.29 19.06 -15.00
N TYR A 134 1.27 18.31 -15.42
CA TYR A 134 1.46 17.04 -16.13
C TYR A 134 2.13 17.26 -17.49
N GLN A 135 1.67 18.23 -18.27
CA GLN A 135 2.29 18.61 -19.53
C GLN A 135 3.75 19.05 -19.36
N PHE A 136 4.06 19.74 -18.26
CA PHE A 136 5.45 20.10 -17.92
C PHE A 136 6.30 18.85 -17.72
N TRP A 137 5.87 17.92 -16.85
CA TRP A 137 6.61 16.70 -16.59
C TRP A 137 6.75 15.80 -17.80
N TRP A 138 5.70 15.70 -18.62
CA TRP A 138 5.74 14.99 -19.90
C TRP A 138 6.84 15.53 -20.82
N LYS A 139 6.89 16.84 -20.98
CA LYS A 139 7.93 17.51 -21.79
C LYS A 139 9.35 17.27 -21.21
N GLN A 140 9.46 17.04 -19.92
CA GLN A 140 10.75 16.67 -19.29
C GLN A 140 11.07 15.18 -19.50
N GLY A 141 10.14 14.37 -19.96
CA GLY A 141 10.33 12.93 -20.22
C GLY A 141 9.86 12.03 -19.08
N ALA A 142 9.02 12.51 -18.16
CA ALA A 142 8.36 11.64 -17.20
C ALA A 142 7.27 10.82 -17.90
N LYS A 143 7.19 9.52 -17.60
CA LYS A 143 6.19 8.61 -18.16
C LYS A 143 4.84 8.73 -17.45
N ARG A 144 4.84 8.89 -16.13
CA ARG A 144 3.67 8.81 -15.26
C ARG A 144 3.69 9.91 -14.20
N VAL A 145 2.51 10.40 -13.83
CA VAL A 145 2.34 11.31 -12.70
C VAL A 145 1.34 10.75 -11.70
N VAL A 146 1.77 10.69 -10.44
CA VAL A 146 0.89 10.35 -9.31
C VAL A 146 0.12 11.59 -8.91
N THR A 147 -1.21 11.53 -8.91
CA THR A 147 -2.08 12.65 -8.54
C THR A 147 -1.84 13.09 -7.09
N ALA A 148 -2.10 14.38 -6.80
CA ALA A 148 -2.38 14.78 -5.43
C ALA A 148 -3.67 14.09 -4.94
N ARG A 149 -3.72 13.72 -3.65
CA ARG A 149 -4.88 12.99 -3.07
C ARG A 149 -6.10 13.87 -2.86
N GLU A 150 -5.93 15.17 -3.02
CA GLU A 150 -6.93 16.20 -2.85
C GLU A 150 -7.74 16.50 -4.12
N LEU A 151 -7.50 15.75 -5.21
CA LEU A 151 -8.23 15.88 -6.46
C LEU A 151 -9.53 15.08 -6.46
N SER A 152 -10.59 15.71 -6.97
CA SER A 152 -11.85 15.03 -7.31
C SER A 152 -11.74 14.27 -8.64
N LEU A 153 -12.66 13.29 -8.86
CA LEU A 153 -12.76 12.58 -10.14
C LEU A 153 -12.96 13.54 -11.32
N ASN A 154 -13.69 14.62 -11.12
CA ASN A 154 -13.91 15.62 -12.17
C ASN A 154 -12.63 16.35 -12.56
N GLU A 155 -11.78 16.68 -11.58
CA GLU A 155 -10.47 17.29 -11.84
C GLU A 155 -9.55 16.29 -12.56
N ILE A 156 -9.55 15.02 -12.17
CA ILE A 156 -8.78 13.95 -12.84
C ILE A 156 -9.24 13.77 -14.29
N ARG A 157 -10.56 13.71 -14.55
CA ARG A 157 -11.12 13.70 -15.92
C ARG A 157 -10.68 14.91 -16.74
N ASN A 158 -10.63 16.10 -16.11
CA ASN A 158 -10.15 17.29 -16.79
C ASN A 158 -8.66 17.23 -17.11
N ILE A 159 -7.85 16.68 -16.21
CA ILE A 159 -6.43 16.43 -16.46
C ILE A 159 -6.28 15.49 -17.66
N ARG A 160 -6.94 14.31 -17.64
CA ARG A 160 -6.86 13.32 -18.71
C ARG A 160 -7.19 13.91 -20.10
N LYS A 161 -8.20 14.75 -20.19
CA LYS A 161 -8.60 15.42 -21.44
C LYS A 161 -7.56 16.39 -22.01
N ASN A 162 -6.62 16.84 -21.21
CA ASN A 162 -5.67 17.90 -21.55
C ASN A 162 -4.20 17.43 -21.57
N ILE A 163 -3.95 16.12 -21.50
CA ILE A 163 -2.60 15.53 -21.58
C ILE A 163 -2.56 14.48 -22.70
N PRO A 164 -1.38 14.12 -23.21
CA PRO A 164 -1.24 13.04 -24.19
C PRO A 164 -1.76 11.69 -23.66
N ASP A 165 -2.27 10.84 -24.54
CA ASP A 165 -2.80 9.53 -24.16
C ASP A 165 -1.69 8.60 -23.62
N GLU A 166 -0.46 8.79 -24.09
CA GLU A 166 0.72 8.03 -23.68
C GLU A 166 1.24 8.40 -22.29
N MET A 167 0.80 9.55 -21.74
CA MET A 167 1.13 9.97 -20.39
C MET A 167 0.19 9.30 -19.39
N GLU A 168 0.74 8.54 -18.45
CA GLU A 168 -0.04 7.78 -17.49
C GLU A 168 -0.42 8.59 -16.26
N ILE A 169 -1.65 8.35 -15.77
CA ILE A 169 -2.17 8.89 -14.50
C ILE A 169 -2.22 7.77 -13.48
N GLU A 170 -1.52 7.95 -12.35
CA GLU A 170 -1.59 7.07 -11.19
C GLU A 170 -2.32 7.79 -10.06
N THR A 171 -3.19 7.08 -9.31
CA THR A 171 -3.85 7.67 -8.15
C THR A 171 -3.98 6.68 -7.00
N PHE A 172 -3.91 7.20 -5.76
CA PHE A 172 -4.20 6.39 -4.58
C PHE A 172 -5.69 6.08 -4.49
N ILE A 173 -6.04 4.82 -4.32
CA ILE A 173 -7.43 4.34 -4.23
C ILE A 173 -7.73 3.65 -2.90
N HIS A 174 -6.71 3.36 -2.08
CA HIS A 174 -6.89 2.70 -0.79
C HIS A 174 -5.77 3.05 0.20
N GLY A 175 -6.11 3.06 1.48
CA GLY A 175 -5.19 3.18 2.62
C GLY A 175 -5.18 4.55 3.27
N ALA A 176 -4.15 4.82 4.05
CA ALA A 176 -4.12 5.97 4.95
C ALA A 176 -4.11 7.32 4.22
N MET A 177 -4.99 8.23 4.65
CA MET A 177 -5.00 9.64 4.22
C MET A 177 -4.05 10.49 5.09
N CYS A 178 -3.57 11.60 4.53
CA CYS A 178 -2.75 12.59 5.22
C CYS A 178 -3.57 13.84 5.54
N ILE A 179 -3.23 14.52 6.66
CA ILE A 179 -3.88 15.78 7.07
C ILE A 179 -3.55 16.95 6.14
N SER A 180 -2.47 16.89 5.40
CA SER A 180 -2.01 17.95 4.50
C SER A 180 -1.52 17.37 3.18
N TYR A 181 -1.33 18.26 2.19
CA TYR A 181 -0.66 17.89 0.96
C TYR A 181 0.65 17.15 1.23
N SER A 182 0.93 16.13 0.45
CA SER A 182 2.14 15.33 0.57
C SER A 182 3.39 16.19 0.48
N GLY A 183 4.37 15.97 1.38
CA GLY A 183 5.61 16.76 1.43
C GLY A 183 5.46 18.20 1.93
N ARG A 184 4.30 18.59 2.48
CA ARG A 184 4.05 19.97 2.98
C ARG A 184 3.83 20.06 4.48
N CYS A 185 3.83 18.92 5.19
CA CYS A 185 3.58 18.87 6.62
C CYS A 185 4.88 18.97 7.43
N LEU A 186 4.95 19.94 8.36
CA LEU A 186 6.04 20.11 9.31
C LEU A 186 5.69 19.62 10.72
N LEU A 187 4.48 19.08 10.93
CA LEU A 187 3.99 18.77 12.28
C LEU A 187 4.89 17.77 13.00
N SER A 188 5.39 16.73 12.30
CA SER A 188 6.29 15.75 12.90
C SER A 188 7.66 16.31 13.23
N SER A 189 8.20 17.21 12.40
CA SER A 189 9.44 17.93 12.68
C SER A 189 9.29 18.80 13.91
N PHE A 190 8.17 19.54 14.01
CA PHE A 190 7.91 20.46 15.13
C PHE A 190 7.64 19.72 16.44
N MET A 191 6.75 18.70 16.41
CA MET A 191 6.30 18.01 17.62
C MET A 191 7.26 16.95 18.14
N ALA A 192 8.08 16.37 17.28
CA ALA A 192 8.91 15.20 17.62
C ALA A 192 10.37 15.31 17.11
N GLY A 193 10.77 16.43 16.54
CA GLY A 193 12.12 16.61 15.97
C GLY A 193 12.42 15.65 14.81
N ARG A 194 11.37 15.15 14.10
CA ARG A 194 11.51 14.10 13.08
C ARG A 194 10.87 14.54 11.78
N ASP A 195 11.71 14.68 10.75
CA ASP A 195 11.28 15.21 9.46
C ASP A 195 10.42 14.22 8.68
N ALA A 196 9.14 14.56 8.51
CA ALA A 196 8.19 13.79 7.74
C ALA A 196 8.57 13.72 6.24
N ASN A 197 9.18 14.77 5.70
CA ASN A 197 9.54 14.90 4.29
C ASN A 197 10.83 14.14 3.94
N ARG A 198 11.50 13.62 4.97
CA ARG A 198 12.66 12.73 4.87
C ARG A 198 12.35 11.31 5.39
N GLY A 199 11.08 10.94 5.44
CA GLY A 199 10.65 9.59 5.79
C GLY A 199 10.51 9.28 7.29
N ALA A 200 10.67 10.26 8.18
CA ALA A 200 10.66 10.05 9.63
C ALA A 200 9.35 10.46 10.32
N CYS A 201 8.23 10.52 9.59
CA CYS A 201 6.93 10.92 10.13
C CYS A 201 6.48 10.03 11.29
N THR A 202 6.15 10.65 12.44
CA THR A 202 5.63 10.00 13.65
C THR A 202 4.10 10.02 13.72
N HIS A 203 3.43 10.55 12.70
CA HIS A 203 1.98 10.72 12.62
C HIS A 203 1.38 11.51 13.78
N PRO A 204 1.92 12.68 14.18
CA PRO A 204 1.39 13.42 15.32
C PRO A 204 -0.04 13.94 15.06
N CYS A 205 -0.43 14.13 13.78
CA CYS A 205 -1.83 14.46 13.44
C CYS A 205 -2.87 13.41 13.90
N ARG A 206 -2.42 12.26 14.39
CA ARG A 206 -3.25 11.16 14.89
C ARG A 206 -3.18 10.98 16.41
N TRP A 207 -2.41 11.84 17.09
CA TRP A 207 -2.36 11.85 18.55
C TRP A 207 -3.59 12.55 19.10
N LYS A 208 -3.93 12.24 20.36
CA LYS A 208 -4.98 12.95 21.08
C LYS A 208 -4.44 14.30 21.57
N TYR A 209 -5.18 15.35 21.28
CA TYR A 209 -4.87 16.69 21.74
C TYR A 209 -6.06 17.26 22.51
N ALA A 210 -5.74 18.20 23.41
CA ALA A 210 -6.71 19.08 24.02
C ALA A 210 -6.12 20.49 24.05
N VAL A 211 -6.95 21.50 23.95
CA VAL A 211 -6.56 22.89 24.18
C VAL A 211 -6.77 23.21 25.64
N VAL A 212 -5.77 23.86 26.24
CA VAL A 212 -5.84 24.39 27.59
C VAL A 212 -5.72 25.90 27.52
N GLU A 213 -6.68 26.61 28.09
CA GLU A 213 -6.57 28.07 28.24
C GLU A 213 -5.68 28.39 29.43
N GLU A 214 -4.75 29.36 29.26
CA GLU A 214 -3.77 29.71 30.30
C GLU A 214 -4.44 30.11 31.64
N ASN A 215 -5.60 30.78 31.57
CA ASN A 215 -6.36 31.22 32.75
C ASN A 215 -7.25 30.14 33.36
N ARG A 216 -7.31 28.93 32.76
CA ARG A 216 -8.06 27.76 33.22
C ARG A 216 -7.20 26.50 33.27
N PRO A 217 -6.15 26.49 34.07
CA PRO A 217 -5.25 25.35 34.15
C PRO A 217 -6.01 24.11 34.68
N GLY A 218 -5.93 22.99 33.95
CA GLY A 218 -6.59 21.73 34.31
C GLY A 218 -7.93 21.48 33.61
N GLU A 219 -8.49 22.47 32.91
CA GLU A 219 -9.66 22.26 32.04
C GLU A 219 -9.19 21.92 30.63
N TYR A 220 -9.30 20.63 30.25
CA TYR A 220 -8.95 20.14 28.93
C TYR A 220 -10.15 20.26 28.00
N MET A 221 -10.08 21.18 27.05
CA MET A 221 -11.11 21.34 26.03
C MET A 221 -10.77 20.47 24.83
N PRO A 222 -11.60 19.45 24.50
CA PRO A 222 -11.38 18.65 23.31
C PRO A 222 -11.44 19.53 22.07
N VAL A 223 -10.62 19.23 21.08
CA VAL A 223 -10.52 19.99 19.84
C VAL A 223 -11.40 19.33 18.79
N TYR A 224 -12.39 20.06 18.26
CA TYR A 224 -13.32 19.60 17.21
C TYR A 224 -13.25 20.55 16.01
N GLU A 225 -13.60 20.06 14.81
CA GLU A 225 -13.74 20.90 13.64
C GLU A 225 -15.15 21.48 13.53
N ASN A 226 -15.22 22.75 13.13
CA ASN A 226 -16.45 23.38 12.69
C ASN A 226 -16.16 24.30 11.49
N GLU A 227 -17.18 24.95 10.95
CA GLU A 227 -17.08 25.81 9.75
C GLU A 227 -16.04 26.93 9.81
N ARG A 228 -15.30 27.10 10.92
CA ARG A 228 -14.41 28.23 11.20
C ARG A 228 -12.94 27.89 11.42
N GLY A 229 -12.53 26.59 11.45
CA GLY A 229 -11.12 26.28 11.71
C GLY A 229 -10.70 24.83 11.57
N THR A 230 -9.40 24.68 11.29
CA THR A 230 -8.74 23.38 11.12
C THR A 230 -8.29 22.82 12.46
N TYR A 231 -8.61 21.61 12.70
CA TYR A 231 -8.27 20.86 13.91
C TYR A 231 -7.38 19.66 13.52
N ILE A 232 -6.59 19.13 14.45
CA ILE A 232 -5.68 18.00 14.18
C ILE A 232 -6.44 16.70 14.38
N PHE A 233 -6.76 15.96 13.30
CA PHE A 233 -7.67 14.82 13.37
C PHE A 233 -7.15 13.55 12.76
N ASN A 234 -7.74 12.45 13.22
CA ASN A 234 -7.51 11.10 12.78
C ASN A 234 -8.35 10.78 11.54
N SER A 235 -7.80 11.04 10.37
CA SER A 235 -8.48 10.77 9.09
C SER A 235 -8.85 9.29 8.96
N LYS A 236 -10.07 9.02 8.44
CA LYS A 236 -10.47 7.71 7.94
C LYS A 236 -9.51 7.24 6.84
N ASP A 237 -9.45 5.94 6.62
CA ASP A 237 -8.67 5.38 5.51
C ASP A 237 -9.47 5.50 4.21
N LEU A 238 -8.78 5.82 3.11
CA LEU A 238 -9.37 5.83 1.77
C LEU A 238 -9.76 4.40 1.36
N CYS A 239 -10.94 4.24 0.76
CA CYS A 239 -11.36 2.98 0.14
C CYS A 239 -12.30 3.26 -1.04
N MET A 240 -11.87 2.91 -2.24
CA MET A 240 -12.60 3.12 -3.49
C MET A 240 -13.10 1.80 -4.09
N ILE A 241 -13.20 0.74 -3.30
CA ILE A 241 -13.57 -0.61 -3.78
C ILE A 241 -14.98 -0.65 -4.40
N GLU A 242 -15.88 0.24 -4.00
CA GLU A 242 -17.24 0.37 -4.53
C GLU A 242 -17.29 1.26 -5.78
N HIS A 243 -16.18 1.84 -6.23
CA HIS A 243 -16.10 2.89 -7.26
C HIS A 243 -15.07 2.59 -8.34
N ILE A 244 -14.81 1.31 -8.61
CA ILE A 244 -13.88 0.89 -9.68
C ILE A 244 -14.30 1.44 -11.05
N PRO A 245 -15.59 1.40 -11.46
CA PRO A 245 -16.01 1.96 -12.72
C PRO A 245 -15.67 3.45 -12.87
N GLU A 246 -15.98 4.25 -11.84
CA GLU A 246 -15.75 5.70 -11.85
C GLU A 246 -14.29 6.07 -11.94
N LEU A 247 -13.39 5.27 -11.33
CA LEU A 247 -11.95 5.44 -11.44
C LEU A 247 -11.44 5.16 -12.84
N ILE A 248 -11.90 4.05 -13.44
CA ILE A 248 -11.55 3.64 -14.82
C ILE A 248 -12.04 4.69 -15.83
N GLU A 249 -13.30 5.12 -15.70
CA GLU A 249 -13.90 6.14 -16.57
C GLU A 249 -13.27 7.53 -16.41
N ALA A 250 -12.69 7.82 -15.24
CA ALA A 250 -11.93 9.05 -15.03
C ALA A 250 -10.62 9.10 -15.81
N GLY A 251 -10.19 7.96 -16.37
CA GLY A 251 -8.99 7.87 -17.18
C GLY A 251 -7.72 7.64 -16.38
N ILE A 252 -7.85 6.99 -15.23
CA ILE A 252 -6.73 6.56 -14.38
C ILE A 252 -6.16 5.27 -14.97
N ASP A 253 -4.84 5.20 -15.11
CA ASP A 253 -4.13 4.05 -15.67
C ASP A 253 -3.60 3.13 -14.55
N SER A 254 -3.16 3.69 -13.41
CA SER A 254 -2.60 2.93 -12.29
C SER A 254 -3.32 3.21 -10.98
N PHE A 255 -3.80 2.14 -10.35
CA PHE A 255 -4.54 2.10 -9.09
C PHE A 255 -3.61 1.77 -7.94
N LYS A 256 -3.18 2.80 -7.20
CA LYS A 256 -2.19 2.67 -6.14
C LYS A 256 -2.79 2.42 -4.78
N ILE A 257 -2.26 1.42 -4.10
CA ILE A 257 -2.58 1.12 -2.70
C ILE A 257 -1.52 1.76 -1.78
N GLU A 258 -1.94 2.48 -0.74
CA GLU A 258 -1.05 2.93 0.32
C GLU A 258 -0.94 1.86 1.41
N GLY A 259 0.26 1.63 1.91
CA GLY A 259 0.45 0.64 2.97
C GLY A 259 1.85 0.06 3.06
N ARG A 260 2.90 0.78 2.67
CA ARG A 260 4.29 0.30 2.68
C ARG A 260 4.79 -0.18 4.06
N MET A 261 4.13 0.24 5.15
CA MET A 261 4.43 -0.22 6.52
C MET A 261 3.50 -1.32 7.03
N LYS A 262 2.64 -1.83 6.17
CA LYS A 262 1.61 -2.82 6.54
C LYS A 262 2.15 -4.25 6.45
N THR A 263 1.44 -5.18 7.11
CA THR A 263 1.77 -6.61 7.14
C THR A 263 1.44 -7.32 5.83
N ALA A 264 1.98 -8.52 5.64
CA ALA A 264 1.65 -9.38 4.51
C ALA A 264 0.14 -9.70 4.44
N LEU A 265 -0.55 -9.90 5.57
CA LEU A 265 -2.00 -10.08 5.60
C LEU A 265 -2.74 -8.87 4.97
N TYR A 266 -2.36 -7.64 5.34
CA TYR A 266 -2.96 -6.44 4.76
C TYR A 266 -2.74 -6.38 3.24
N VAL A 267 -1.49 -6.57 2.81
CA VAL A 267 -1.12 -6.50 1.41
C VAL A 267 -1.86 -7.57 0.60
N ALA A 268 -1.88 -8.81 1.05
CA ALA A 268 -2.61 -9.89 0.39
C ALA A 268 -4.11 -9.64 0.32
N THR A 269 -4.73 -9.22 1.46
CA THR A 269 -6.17 -8.96 1.53
C THR A 269 -6.57 -7.85 0.56
N VAL A 270 -5.85 -6.73 0.56
CA VAL A 270 -6.19 -5.57 -0.26
C VAL A 270 -5.89 -5.84 -1.73
N ALA A 271 -4.72 -6.39 -2.07
CA ALA A 271 -4.34 -6.73 -3.44
C ALA A 271 -5.36 -7.67 -4.08
N ARG A 272 -5.64 -8.82 -3.43
CA ARG A 272 -6.61 -9.80 -3.90
C ARG A 272 -8.01 -9.21 -4.11
N THR A 273 -8.47 -8.43 -3.14
CA THR A 273 -9.84 -7.88 -3.20
C THR A 273 -9.98 -6.88 -4.34
N TYR A 274 -9.02 -5.98 -4.54
CA TYR A 274 -9.04 -5.05 -5.67
C TYR A 274 -8.84 -5.77 -7.00
N ARG A 275 -7.98 -6.79 -7.08
CA ARG A 275 -7.79 -7.60 -8.30
C ARG A 275 -9.11 -8.25 -8.71
N LEU A 276 -9.79 -8.94 -7.80
CA LEU A 276 -11.08 -9.55 -8.07
C LEU A 276 -12.13 -8.52 -8.51
N ALA A 277 -12.17 -7.35 -7.87
CA ALA A 277 -13.13 -6.32 -8.22
C ALA A 277 -12.89 -5.73 -9.63
N ILE A 278 -11.62 -5.50 -10.00
CA ILE A 278 -11.24 -5.02 -11.33
C ILE A 278 -11.56 -6.09 -12.39
N ASP A 279 -11.19 -7.34 -12.15
CA ASP A 279 -11.42 -8.44 -13.10
C ASP A 279 -12.91 -8.71 -13.31
N ASP A 280 -13.70 -8.72 -12.23
CA ASP A 280 -15.15 -8.87 -12.32
C ASP A 280 -15.78 -7.74 -13.10
N PHE A 281 -15.35 -6.48 -12.89
CA PHE A 281 -15.83 -5.34 -13.66
C PHE A 281 -15.48 -5.43 -15.16
N LEU A 282 -14.24 -5.81 -15.45
CA LEU A 282 -13.80 -5.97 -16.84
C LEU A 282 -14.52 -7.12 -17.57
N LYS A 283 -14.88 -8.17 -16.82
CA LYS A 283 -15.63 -9.30 -17.34
C LYS A 283 -17.12 -8.98 -17.53
N ASP A 284 -17.74 -8.40 -16.52
CA ASP A 284 -19.16 -8.03 -16.50
C ASP A 284 -19.44 -7.00 -15.38
N PRO A 285 -19.81 -5.75 -15.73
CA PRO A 285 -20.15 -4.73 -14.73
C PRO A 285 -21.25 -5.13 -13.76
N GLU A 286 -22.22 -5.96 -14.17
CA GLU A 286 -23.29 -6.42 -13.26
C GLU A 286 -22.75 -7.48 -12.26
N LEU A 287 -21.81 -8.32 -12.67
CA LEU A 287 -21.11 -9.23 -11.74
C LEU A 287 -20.39 -8.43 -10.66
N TYR A 288 -19.61 -7.40 -11.04
CA TYR A 288 -18.95 -6.52 -10.08
C TYR A 288 -19.95 -5.91 -9.08
N LYS A 289 -21.05 -5.32 -9.57
CA LYS A 289 -22.09 -4.71 -8.71
C LYS A 289 -22.69 -5.70 -7.72
N SER A 290 -22.99 -6.92 -8.18
CA SER A 290 -23.57 -7.97 -7.35
C SER A 290 -22.62 -8.43 -6.24
N ARG A 291 -21.30 -8.31 -6.44
CA ARG A 291 -20.25 -8.75 -5.51
C ARG A 291 -19.69 -7.64 -4.60
N ILE A 292 -20.18 -6.40 -4.68
CA ILE A 292 -19.75 -5.31 -3.79
C ILE A 292 -19.82 -5.69 -2.30
N PRO A 293 -20.90 -6.33 -1.78
CA PRO A 293 -20.92 -6.77 -0.37
C PRO A 293 -19.79 -7.75 -0.01
N PHE A 294 -19.43 -8.64 -0.94
CA PHE A 294 -18.31 -9.57 -0.77
C PHE A 294 -16.97 -8.81 -0.68
N TYR A 295 -16.68 -7.87 -1.60
CA TYR A 295 -15.44 -7.09 -1.55
C TYR A 295 -15.32 -6.27 -0.27
N LYS A 296 -16.42 -5.66 0.19
CA LYS A 296 -16.46 -4.91 1.47
C LYS A 296 -16.17 -5.82 2.66
N SER A 297 -16.72 -7.02 2.67
CA SER A 297 -16.46 -8.01 3.71
C SER A 297 -14.99 -8.46 3.68
N GLU A 298 -14.44 -8.77 2.50
CA GLU A 298 -13.04 -9.23 2.40
C GLU A 298 -12.05 -8.14 2.80
N ILE A 299 -12.26 -6.89 2.34
CA ILE A 299 -11.30 -5.81 2.62
C ILE A 299 -11.25 -5.41 4.10
N SER A 300 -12.28 -5.75 4.89
CA SER A 300 -12.30 -5.54 6.34
C SER A 300 -11.56 -6.63 7.13
N LYS A 301 -11.17 -7.73 6.50
CA LYS A 301 -10.45 -8.85 7.15
C LYS A 301 -8.96 -8.59 7.36
N CYS A 302 -8.54 -7.34 7.37
CA CYS A 302 -7.21 -6.89 7.78
C CYS A 302 -7.34 -5.69 8.72
N THR A 303 -6.22 -5.20 9.24
CA THR A 303 -6.26 -4.04 10.14
C THR A 303 -6.49 -2.74 9.36
N TYR A 304 -7.59 -2.05 9.64
CA TYR A 304 -8.00 -0.83 8.95
C TYR A 304 -8.59 0.22 9.93
N ARG A 305 -8.88 1.41 9.43
CA ARG A 305 -9.75 2.41 10.05
C ARG A 305 -11.05 2.49 9.27
N GLN A 306 -12.07 3.13 9.86
CA GLN A 306 -13.28 3.43 9.11
C GLN A 306 -12.93 4.02 7.75
N TYR A 307 -13.71 3.69 6.73
CA TYR A 307 -13.44 4.07 5.35
C TYR A 307 -14.13 5.35 4.91
N THR A 308 -13.50 6.03 3.95
CA THR A 308 -13.99 7.23 3.26
C THR A 308 -13.59 7.18 1.78
N THR A 309 -14.31 7.90 0.95
CA THR A 309 -13.94 8.15 -0.46
C THR A 309 -12.97 9.35 -0.62
N GLY A 310 -12.51 9.93 0.48
CA GLY A 310 -11.60 11.09 0.45
C GLY A 310 -12.19 12.28 -0.30
N PHE A 311 -11.42 12.81 -1.25
CA PHE A 311 -11.80 13.96 -2.07
C PHE A 311 -12.48 13.60 -3.40
N PHE A 312 -12.61 12.33 -3.76
CA PHE A 312 -13.05 11.90 -5.09
C PHE A 312 -14.44 12.44 -5.48
N PHE A 313 -15.37 12.54 -4.54
CA PHE A 313 -16.73 13.01 -4.78
C PHE A 313 -17.01 14.42 -4.24
N GLY A 314 -16.01 15.09 -3.70
CA GLY A 314 -16.12 16.45 -3.17
C GLY A 314 -15.16 16.73 -2.03
N LYS A 315 -15.30 17.90 -1.41
CA LYS A 315 -14.48 18.23 -0.25
C LYS A 315 -14.87 17.34 0.93
N PRO A 316 -13.89 16.78 1.65
CA PRO A 316 -14.14 16.06 2.89
C PRO A 316 -14.86 16.96 3.90
N ASP A 317 -15.81 16.37 4.60
CA ASP A 317 -16.54 17.00 5.71
C ASP A 317 -16.18 16.33 7.04
N GLU A 318 -16.92 16.66 8.10
CA GLU A 318 -16.77 16.09 9.43
C GLU A 318 -16.87 14.55 9.43
N ASN A 319 -17.64 13.96 8.50
CA ASN A 319 -17.82 12.50 8.41
C ASN A 319 -16.59 11.76 7.88
N THR A 320 -15.59 12.46 7.38
CA THR A 320 -14.33 11.86 6.88
C THR A 320 -13.26 11.68 7.96
N GLN A 321 -13.56 12.09 9.20
CA GLN A 321 -12.67 12.00 10.35
C GLN A 321 -13.18 11.01 11.39
N ILE A 322 -12.29 10.52 12.26
CA ILE A 322 -12.63 9.64 13.39
C ILE A 322 -12.44 10.43 14.68
N TYR A 323 -13.54 10.68 15.38
CA TYR A 323 -13.54 11.47 16.62
C TYR A 323 -13.50 10.60 17.87
N GLU A 324 -14.05 9.37 17.81
CA GLU A 324 -14.31 8.53 18.97
C GLU A 324 -13.11 7.73 19.45
N SER A 325 -12.20 7.33 18.55
CA SER A 325 -11.05 6.50 18.92
C SER A 325 -9.86 6.69 17.99
N ASN A 326 -8.64 6.47 18.52
CA ASN A 326 -7.41 6.36 17.72
C ASN A 326 -7.12 4.91 17.31
N THR A 327 -8.05 3.99 17.57
CA THR A 327 -7.82 2.56 17.44
C THR A 327 -8.09 2.10 16.01
N TYR A 328 -7.20 1.28 15.50
CA TYR A 328 -7.47 0.48 14.31
C TYR A 328 -8.53 -0.58 14.63
N ILE A 329 -9.40 -0.83 13.67
CA ILE A 329 -10.32 -1.96 13.70
C ILE A 329 -9.53 -3.19 13.26
N LYS A 330 -9.61 -4.26 14.05
CA LYS A 330 -8.95 -5.53 13.79
C LYS A 330 -9.94 -6.65 14.05
N GLU A 331 -10.55 -7.16 13.00
CA GLU A 331 -11.52 -8.26 13.07
C GLU A 331 -10.87 -9.63 12.85
N TYR A 332 -9.65 -9.65 12.29
CA TYR A 332 -8.90 -10.87 12.00
C TYR A 332 -7.47 -10.78 12.50
N THR A 333 -6.97 -11.88 13.05
CA THR A 333 -5.57 -12.05 13.42
C THR A 333 -4.81 -12.79 12.34
N TYR A 334 -3.67 -12.25 11.95
CA TYR A 334 -2.71 -12.86 11.04
C TYR A 334 -1.95 -13.97 11.75
N LEU A 335 -2.08 -15.24 11.32
CA LEU A 335 -1.49 -16.40 11.97
C LEU A 335 -0.16 -16.84 11.34
N GLY A 336 -0.04 -16.77 10.02
CA GLY A 336 1.18 -17.16 9.32
C GLY A 336 1.03 -17.26 7.81
N ILE A 337 2.15 -17.57 7.14
CA ILE A 337 2.23 -17.85 5.70
C ILE A 337 2.62 -19.29 5.51
N VAL A 338 1.96 -19.97 4.57
CA VAL A 338 2.25 -21.34 4.19
C VAL A 338 3.53 -21.41 3.36
N GLY A 339 4.45 -22.23 3.79
CA GLY A 339 5.69 -22.55 3.08
C GLY A 339 5.60 -23.89 2.35
N ASP A 340 6.74 -24.57 2.24
CA ASP A 340 6.84 -25.82 1.52
C ASP A 340 6.33 -27.01 2.35
N LYS A 341 5.92 -28.08 1.67
CA LYS A 341 5.47 -29.33 2.27
C LYS A 341 6.69 -30.20 2.59
N ASN A 342 6.75 -30.80 3.77
CA ASN A 342 7.81 -31.74 4.14
C ASN A 342 7.50 -33.19 3.65
N GLU A 343 8.42 -34.13 3.89
CA GLU A 343 8.28 -35.55 3.49
C GLU A 343 7.10 -36.23 4.18
N GLU A 344 6.69 -35.81 5.36
CA GLU A 344 5.52 -36.32 6.09
C GLU A 344 4.19 -35.74 5.57
N GLY A 345 4.23 -34.82 4.64
CA GLY A 345 3.04 -34.15 4.09
C GLY A 345 2.54 -32.97 4.91
N LEU A 346 3.29 -32.50 5.90
CA LEU A 346 2.97 -31.31 6.69
C LEU A 346 3.52 -30.05 6.03
N TYR A 347 2.81 -28.92 6.18
CA TYR A 347 3.22 -27.63 5.61
C TYR A 347 4.02 -26.80 6.60
N ASN A 348 5.16 -26.31 6.16
CA ASN A 348 5.93 -25.33 6.96
C ASN A 348 5.14 -24.04 7.12
N ILE A 349 5.14 -23.47 8.34
CA ILE A 349 4.55 -22.17 8.66
C ILE A 349 5.54 -21.34 9.47
N GLU A 350 5.79 -20.11 9.05
CA GLU A 350 6.39 -19.11 9.93
C GLU A 350 5.28 -18.42 10.73
N GLN A 351 5.20 -18.75 12.01
CA GLN A 351 4.15 -18.28 12.90
C GLN A 351 4.22 -16.76 13.13
N ARG A 352 3.08 -16.09 13.09
CA ARG A 352 2.93 -14.64 13.37
C ARG A 352 2.18 -14.36 14.67
N ASN A 353 1.17 -15.16 14.97
CA ASN A 353 0.43 -15.13 16.22
C ASN A 353 0.10 -16.55 16.67
N LYS A 354 -0.16 -16.71 17.98
CA LYS A 354 -0.48 -18.00 18.58
C LYS A 354 -1.77 -18.60 18.00
N PHE A 355 -1.74 -19.89 17.73
CA PHE A 355 -2.89 -20.76 17.49
C PHE A 355 -2.62 -22.16 18.05
N SER A 356 -3.67 -22.98 18.16
CA SER A 356 -3.63 -24.27 18.83
C SER A 356 -4.28 -25.36 18.00
N VAL A 357 -3.96 -26.61 18.27
CA VAL A 357 -4.69 -27.76 17.74
C VAL A 357 -6.14 -27.69 18.15
N GLY A 358 -7.06 -27.98 17.24
CA GLY A 358 -8.51 -27.92 17.43
C GLY A 358 -9.12 -26.52 17.17
N GLU A 359 -8.31 -25.48 16.98
CA GLU A 359 -8.84 -24.16 16.61
C GLU A 359 -9.35 -24.15 15.15
N GLU A 360 -10.43 -23.41 14.92
CA GLU A 360 -10.94 -23.11 13.58
C GLU A 360 -10.23 -21.85 13.05
N ILE A 361 -9.62 -21.98 11.87
CA ILE A 361 -8.89 -20.90 11.20
C ILE A 361 -9.32 -20.79 9.73
N GLU A 362 -9.08 -19.65 9.11
CA GLU A 362 -9.36 -19.41 7.69
C GLU A 362 -8.05 -19.41 6.89
N VAL A 363 -8.01 -20.22 5.83
CA VAL A 363 -6.96 -20.21 4.79
C VAL A 363 -7.42 -19.29 3.69
N MET A 364 -6.69 -18.22 3.45
CA MET A 364 -6.93 -17.25 2.37
C MET A 364 -6.05 -17.59 1.18
N LYS A 365 -6.65 -18.00 0.06
CA LYS A 365 -5.98 -18.30 -1.20
C LYS A 365 -5.95 -17.10 -2.17
N PRO A 366 -4.95 -17.02 -3.08
CA PRO A 366 -4.86 -15.94 -4.06
C PRO A 366 -6.05 -15.86 -5.03
N ASP A 367 -6.67 -16.97 -5.36
CA ASP A 367 -7.77 -17.09 -6.33
C ASP A 367 -9.13 -16.54 -5.84
N GLY A 368 -9.18 -16.02 -4.62
CA GLY A 368 -10.41 -15.51 -4.00
C GLY A 368 -11.10 -16.53 -3.07
N THR A 369 -10.63 -17.78 -3.04
CA THR A 369 -11.16 -18.80 -2.15
C THR A 369 -10.73 -18.56 -0.70
N ASN A 370 -11.66 -18.76 0.24
CA ASN A 370 -11.38 -18.86 1.66
C ASN A 370 -11.84 -20.25 2.14
N LEU A 371 -10.96 -20.98 2.82
CA LEU A 371 -11.29 -22.27 3.41
C LEU A 371 -11.32 -22.15 4.93
N LEU A 372 -12.44 -22.47 5.55
CA LEU A 372 -12.56 -22.59 7.00
C LEU A 372 -12.15 -24.02 7.38
N VAL A 373 -11.14 -24.16 8.23
CA VAL A 373 -10.52 -25.45 8.55
C VAL A 373 -10.15 -25.54 10.02
N THR A 374 -10.11 -26.77 10.56
CA THR A 374 -9.65 -27.00 11.93
C THR A 374 -8.19 -27.44 11.91
N VAL A 375 -7.36 -26.87 12.77
CA VAL A 375 -5.95 -27.29 12.96
C VAL A 375 -5.91 -28.70 13.53
N LYS A 376 -5.43 -29.67 12.76
CA LYS A 376 -5.39 -31.08 13.15
C LYS A 376 -4.14 -31.44 13.92
N ARG A 377 -2.99 -30.92 13.47
CA ARG A 377 -1.68 -31.24 14.07
C ARG A 377 -0.73 -30.06 13.94
N ILE A 378 0.09 -29.83 14.94
CA ILE A 378 1.21 -28.90 14.94
C ILE A 378 2.44 -29.68 15.40
N THR A 379 3.58 -29.51 14.70
CA THR A 379 4.88 -30.05 15.15
C THR A 379 5.94 -28.96 15.13
N ASP A 380 6.97 -29.11 15.94
CA ASP A 380 8.18 -28.31 15.83
C ASP A 380 9.05 -28.75 14.62
N GLU A 381 10.19 -28.08 14.43
CA GLU A 381 11.16 -28.42 13.37
C GLU A 381 11.74 -29.84 13.45
N LYS A 382 11.64 -30.48 14.63
CA LYS A 382 12.14 -31.84 14.89
C LYS A 382 11.05 -32.90 14.75
N GLY A 383 9.83 -32.52 14.38
CA GLY A 383 8.68 -33.40 14.26
C GLY A 383 8.00 -33.74 15.60
N VAL A 384 8.33 -33.03 16.70
CA VAL A 384 7.70 -33.25 18.00
C VAL A 384 6.34 -32.56 18.01
N ASP A 385 5.28 -33.30 18.40
CA ASP A 385 3.92 -32.78 18.48
C ASP A 385 3.79 -31.69 19.53
N MET A 386 3.01 -30.65 19.19
CA MET A 386 2.74 -29.49 20.03
C MET A 386 1.22 -29.23 20.09
N GLU A 387 0.72 -28.82 21.25
CA GLU A 387 -0.68 -28.41 21.42
C GLU A 387 -0.92 -27.00 20.87
N SER A 388 0.10 -26.13 20.88
CA SER A 388 0.02 -24.75 20.39
C SER A 388 1.39 -24.21 19.98
N CYS A 389 1.40 -23.11 19.21
CA CYS A 389 2.62 -22.40 18.79
C CYS A 389 2.76 -21.04 19.55
N PRO A 390 3.39 -21.02 20.75
CA PRO A 390 3.36 -19.83 21.61
C PRO A 390 4.40 -18.75 21.25
N HIS A 391 5.44 -19.07 20.47
CA HIS A 391 6.59 -18.18 20.26
C HIS A 391 6.51 -17.43 18.93
N PRO A 392 6.67 -16.09 18.90
CA PRO A 392 6.69 -15.32 17.67
C PRO A 392 7.79 -15.80 16.71
N LYS A 393 7.44 -15.89 15.42
CA LYS A 393 8.32 -16.36 14.33
C LYS A 393 8.83 -17.79 14.49
N GLN A 394 8.13 -18.60 15.29
CA GLN A 394 8.45 -19.99 15.40
C GLN A 394 8.26 -20.69 14.06
N GLN A 395 9.26 -21.44 13.63
CA GLN A 395 9.14 -22.34 12.49
C GLN A 395 8.45 -23.63 12.97
N LEU A 396 7.43 -24.02 12.25
CA LEU A 396 6.63 -25.19 12.61
C LEU A 396 6.02 -25.83 11.37
N TYR A 397 5.51 -27.04 11.55
CA TYR A 397 4.78 -27.74 10.52
C TYR A 397 3.36 -28.03 10.98
N ILE A 398 2.40 -27.93 10.06
CA ILE A 398 0.97 -28.12 10.37
C ILE A 398 0.30 -29.11 9.40
N ASP A 399 -0.75 -29.77 9.89
CA ASP A 399 -1.78 -30.44 9.10
C ASP A 399 -3.12 -29.75 9.33
N LEU A 400 -3.75 -29.28 8.26
CA LEU A 400 -5.10 -28.71 8.26
C LEU A 400 -6.12 -29.66 7.60
N GLY A 401 -5.69 -30.81 7.09
CA GLY A 401 -6.54 -31.78 6.39
C GLY A 401 -7.03 -31.34 5.01
N VAL A 402 -6.42 -30.31 4.46
CA VAL A 402 -6.69 -29.77 3.12
C VAL A 402 -5.37 -29.52 2.39
N GLU A 403 -5.41 -29.53 1.06
CA GLU A 403 -4.24 -29.12 0.27
C GLU A 403 -4.05 -27.61 0.32
N LEU A 404 -2.82 -27.20 0.70
CA LEU A 404 -2.39 -25.82 0.74
C LEU A 404 -1.37 -25.56 -0.37
N GLU A 405 -1.23 -24.31 -0.73
CA GLU A 405 -0.20 -23.84 -1.65
C GLU A 405 0.77 -22.90 -0.93
N ARG A 406 2.01 -22.88 -1.40
CA ARG A 406 2.98 -21.92 -0.90
C ARG A 406 2.44 -20.50 -1.08
N TYR A 407 2.56 -19.66 -0.04
CA TYR A 407 2.03 -18.32 0.10
C TYR A 407 0.54 -18.22 0.47
N ASP A 408 -0.21 -19.30 0.62
CA ASP A 408 -1.51 -19.22 1.28
C ASP A 408 -1.36 -18.53 2.65
N ILE A 409 -2.33 -17.70 3.04
CA ILE A 409 -2.27 -16.97 4.29
C ILE A 409 -3.25 -17.55 5.30
N LEU A 410 -2.75 -17.79 6.51
CA LEU A 410 -3.56 -18.24 7.63
C LEU A 410 -4.00 -17.04 8.46
N ARG A 411 -5.30 -16.95 8.74
CA ARG A 411 -5.89 -15.92 9.58
C ARG A 411 -7.03 -16.49 10.42
N ARG A 412 -7.34 -15.82 11.52
CA ARG A 412 -8.44 -16.21 12.42
C ARG A 412 -9.30 -14.98 12.71
N LYS A 413 -10.62 -15.16 12.72
CA LYS A 413 -11.56 -14.14 13.16
C LYS A 413 -11.36 -13.90 14.66
N GLU A 414 -11.30 -12.64 15.09
CA GLU A 414 -11.32 -12.27 16.51
C GLU A 414 -12.71 -12.50 17.08
N GLU A 415 -12.79 -12.91 18.36
CA GLU A 415 -14.05 -13.10 19.09
C GLU A 415 -14.69 -11.77 19.47
#